data_c585f245e509038ae2be619a4c60cdd1
#
_entry.id   c585f245e509038ae2be619a4c60cdd1
#
_cell.length_a   1.000
_cell.length_b   1.000
_cell.length_c   1.000
_cell.angle_alpha   90.00
_cell.angle_beta   90.00
_cell.angle_gamma   90.00
#
_symmetry.space_group_name_H-M   'P 1'
#
loop_
_entity.id
_entity.type
_entity.pdbx_description
1 polymer ?
#
loop_
_entity_poly.entity_id
_entity_poly.type
_entity_poly.pdbx_seq_one_letter_code
_entity_poly.pdbx_strand_id
1 'polypeptide(L)'
;MSKFFKELFGALSDKPWEKKQMETDNHHPGKTFDISLQMSAVIVIFGISTVLFTLVVTGYLYSIPASQDTQYLLKPNLLWINTLILLFVAYFFNKITSDLEKNKSEKIKSNLLLIGFLSYLFLFGQILFWFQLMESGNYVSTNNYFSSFYIFTAL
;
A
#
# COMPACT_ATOMS: atom_id res chain seq x y z
N MET A 1 8.82 35.92 25.28
CA MET A 1 9.20 34.53 25.61
C MET A 1 8.23 33.81 26.58
N SER A 2 7.62 34.51 27.52
CA SER A 2 6.75 33.88 28.56
C SER A 2 5.38 33.35 28.06
N LYS A 3 4.77 33.95 27.07
CA LYS A 3 3.44 33.48 26.53
C LYS A 3 3.56 32.17 25.72
N PHE A 4 4.56 32.09 24.88
CA PHE A 4 4.80 30.89 24.04
C PHE A 4 5.08 29.64 24.92
N PHE A 5 5.88 29.79 25.98
CA PHE A 5 6.13 28.69 26.92
C PHE A 5 4.88 28.28 27.72
N LYS A 6 4.03 29.22 28.09
CA LYS A 6 2.76 28.90 28.76
C LYS A 6 1.77 28.17 27.86
N GLU A 7 1.68 28.56 26.59
CA GLU A 7 0.81 27.87 25.60
C GLU A 7 1.34 26.48 25.28
N LEU A 8 2.66 26.33 25.14
CA LEU A 8 3.29 25.03 24.90
C LEU A 8 3.11 24.08 26.10
N PHE A 9 3.31 24.58 27.32
CA PHE A 9 3.09 23.81 28.54
C PHE A 9 1.61 23.49 28.76
N GLY A 10 0.68 24.38 28.39
CA GLY A 10 -0.74 24.11 28.39
C GLY A 10 -1.09 22.96 27.46
N ALA A 11 -0.65 23.03 26.21
CA ALA A 11 -0.89 21.99 25.20
C ALA A 11 -0.28 20.63 25.56
N LEU A 12 0.89 20.61 26.23
CA LEU A 12 1.52 19.36 26.70
C LEU A 12 0.91 18.82 28.00
N SER A 13 0.19 19.67 28.76
CA SER A 13 -0.47 19.30 30.02
C SER A 13 -1.92 18.86 29.82
N ASP A 14 -2.49 19.10 28.64
CA ASP A 14 -3.85 18.68 28.31
C ASP A 14 -3.95 17.15 28.30
N LYS A 15 -4.84 16.65 29.12
CA LYS A 15 -5.10 15.22 29.29
C LYS A 15 -6.28 14.83 28.41
N PRO A 16 -6.06 14.14 27.26
CA PRO A 16 -7.13 13.82 26.31
C PRO A 16 -8.25 12.95 26.88
N TRP A 17 -8.04 12.35 28.06
CA TRP A 17 -9.05 11.54 28.78
C TRP A 17 -9.87 12.33 29.81
N GLU A 18 -9.65 13.62 30.01
CA GLU A 18 -10.49 14.44 30.87
C GLU A 18 -11.79 14.77 30.13
N LYS A 19 -12.95 14.64 30.84
CA LYS A 19 -14.27 14.91 30.27
C LYS A 19 -14.40 16.29 29.61
N LYS A 20 -13.73 17.29 30.18
CA LYS A 20 -13.71 18.66 29.66
C LYS A 20 -12.99 18.78 28.33
N GLN A 21 -11.92 18.00 28.12
CA GLN A 21 -11.20 17.95 26.86
C GLN A 21 -11.97 17.17 25.81
N MET A 22 -12.60 16.06 26.20
CA MET A 22 -13.51 15.30 25.32
C MET A 22 -14.70 16.15 24.81
N GLU A 23 -15.27 17.02 25.64
CA GLU A 23 -16.34 17.93 25.21
C GLU A 23 -15.83 18.99 24.24
N THR A 24 -14.60 19.50 24.44
CA THR A 24 -13.96 20.47 23.54
C THR A 24 -13.60 19.82 22.20
N ASP A 25 -13.08 18.60 22.21
CA ASP A 25 -12.71 17.84 21.01
C ASP A 25 -13.96 17.39 20.24
N ASN A 26 -15.06 17.06 20.92
CA ASN A 26 -16.34 16.74 20.27
C ASN A 26 -17.03 17.97 19.66
N HIS A 27 -16.72 19.19 20.12
CA HIS A 27 -17.19 20.41 19.49
C HIS A 27 -16.39 20.82 18.25
N HIS A 28 -15.22 20.22 18.03
CA HIS A 28 -14.50 20.39 16.78
C HIS A 28 -15.21 19.56 15.70
N PRO A 29 -15.69 20.16 14.61
CA PRO A 29 -16.45 19.47 13.56
C PRO A 29 -15.58 18.53 12.71
N GLY A 30 -14.54 17.92 13.26
CA GLY A 30 -13.69 16.93 12.59
C GLY A 30 -12.87 17.45 11.40
N LYS A 31 -12.80 18.77 11.24
CA LYS A 31 -12.09 19.42 10.13
C LYS A 31 -10.86 20.16 10.62
N THR A 32 -9.86 19.43 11.09
CA THR A 32 -8.59 20.05 11.53
C THR A 32 -7.80 20.65 10.36
N PHE A 33 -8.05 20.24 9.11
CA PHE A 33 -7.43 20.75 7.89
C PHE A 33 -8.39 20.83 6.71
N ASP A 34 -9.69 21.06 6.92
CA ASP A 34 -10.72 20.97 5.88
C ASP A 34 -10.76 19.60 5.14
N ILE A 35 -10.12 18.58 5.72
CA ILE A 35 -10.01 17.24 5.16
C ILE A 35 -11.00 16.34 5.91
N SER A 36 -11.80 15.56 5.19
CA SER A 36 -12.70 14.57 5.80
C SER A 36 -11.87 13.48 6.53
N LEU A 37 -12.44 12.92 7.62
CA LEU A 37 -11.82 11.82 8.37
C LEU A 37 -11.40 10.66 7.46
N GLN A 38 -12.21 10.35 6.45
CA GLN A 38 -11.95 9.31 5.47
C GLN A 38 -10.70 9.63 4.63
N MET A 39 -10.55 10.87 4.21
CA MET A 39 -9.39 11.31 3.41
C MET A 39 -8.11 11.32 4.26
N SER A 40 -8.20 11.71 5.54
CA SER A 40 -7.07 11.64 6.48
C SER A 40 -6.60 10.19 6.65
N ALA A 41 -7.52 9.24 6.81
CA ALA A 41 -7.17 7.81 6.92
C ALA A 41 -6.46 7.30 5.66
N VAL A 42 -6.94 7.67 4.48
CA VAL A 42 -6.29 7.28 3.20
C VAL A 42 -4.89 7.86 3.09
N ILE A 43 -4.69 9.13 3.45
CA ILE A 43 -3.37 9.78 3.42
C ILE A 43 -2.39 9.07 4.37
N VAL A 44 -2.82 8.71 5.58
CA VAL A 44 -1.99 8.00 6.55
C VAL A 44 -1.60 6.62 6.03
N ILE A 45 -2.55 5.84 5.51
CA ILE A 45 -2.30 4.51 4.92
C ILE A 45 -1.32 4.63 3.74
N PHE A 46 -1.54 5.61 2.87
CA PHE A 46 -0.66 5.86 1.73
C PHE A 46 0.76 6.24 2.19
N GLY A 47 0.88 7.10 3.21
CA GLY A 47 2.18 7.47 3.79
C GLY A 47 2.93 6.25 4.35
N ILE A 48 2.26 5.42 5.16
CA ILE A 48 2.83 4.19 5.73
C ILE A 48 3.27 3.24 4.60
N SER A 49 2.42 3.00 3.61
CA SER A 49 2.72 2.13 2.48
C SER A 49 3.93 2.63 1.69
N THR A 50 4.03 3.94 1.47
CA THR A 50 5.16 4.56 0.76
C THR A 50 6.47 4.37 1.51
N VAL A 51 6.47 4.55 2.84
CA VAL A 51 7.65 4.33 3.68
C VAL A 51 8.08 2.87 3.65
N LEU A 52 7.14 1.93 3.84
CA LEU A 52 7.44 0.49 3.79
C LEU A 52 8.02 0.09 2.42
N PHE A 53 7.39 0.54 1.34
CA PHE A 53 7.86 0.26 -0.01
C PHE A 53 9.27 0.82 -0.25
N THR A 54 9.54 2.05 0.20
CA THR A 54 10.88 2.67 0.09
C THR A 54 11.93 1.87 0.85
N LEU A 55 11.61 1.38 2.06
CA LEU A 55 12.53 0.55 2.85
C LEU A 55 12.86 -0.76 2.13
N VAL A 56 11.84 -1.43 1.56
CA VAL A 56 12.04 -2.68 0.82
C VAL A 56 12.87 -2.46 -0.45
N VAL A 57 12.59 -1.40 -1.21
CA VAL A 57 13.39 -1.01 -2.40
C VAL A 57 14.83 -0.72 -2.02
N THR A 58 15.06 0.02 -0.93
CA THR A 58 16.42 0.32 -0.45
C THR A 58 17.17 -0.95 -0.05
N GLY A 59 16.51 -1.86 0.68
CA GLY A 59 17.07 -3.17 1.04
C GLY A 59 17.42 -4.02 -0.19
N TYR A 60 16.54 -4.02 -1.19
CA TYR A 60 16.80 -4.70 -2.47
C TYR A 60 18.02 -4.11 -3.18
N LEU A 61 18.09 -2.80 -3.35
CA LEU A 61 19.22 -2.12 -4.01
C LEU A 61 20.54 -2.34 -3.27
N TYR A 62 20.51 -2.39 -1.94
CA TYR A 62 21.69 -2.66 -1.12
C TYR A 62 22.18 -4.10 -1.28
N SER A 63 21.30 -5.06 -1.56
CA SER A 63 21.66 -6.47 -1.71
C SER A 63 22.25 -6.82 -3.09
N ILE A 64 22.08 -5.97 -4.11
CA ILE A 64 22.59 -6.20 -5.48
C ILE A 64 24.12 -6.34 -5.53
N PRO A 65 24.94 -5.46 -4.93
CA PRO A 65 26.39 -5.54 -5.01
C PRO A 65 27.00 -6.77 -4.34
N ALA A 66 26.30 -7.35 -3.37
CA ALA A 66 26.77 -8.52 -2.60
C ALA A 66 26.57 -9.84 -3.36
N SER A 67 25.79 -9.85 -4.42
CA SER A 67 25.50 -11.04 -5.22
C SER A 67 26.39 -11.08 -6.46
N GLN A 68 27.45 -11.88 -6.42
CA GLN A 68 28.34 -12.09 -7.60
C GLN A 68 27.66 -12.86 -8.75
N ASP A 69 26.52 -13.52 -8.49
CA ASP A 69 25.78 -14.36 -9.45
C ASP A 69 24.48 -13.73 -9.95
N THR A 70 24.48 -12.43 -10.27
CA THR A 70 23.30 -11.75 -10.83
C THR A 70 22.95 -12.19 -12.26
N GLN A 71 23.68 -13.15 -12.84
CA GLN A 71 23.52 -13.53 -14.26
C GLN A 71 22.21 -14.26 -14.60
N TYR A 72 21.43 -14.68 -13.64
CA TYR A 72 20.26 -15.54 -13.88
C TYR A 72 18.93 -14.98 -13.37
N LEU A 73 18.72 -13.66 -13.47
CA LEU A 73 17.36 -13.18 -13.45
C LEU A 73 16.65 -13.75 -14.68
N LEU A 74 15.90 -14.84 -14.46
CA LEU A 74 14.93 -15.32 -15.43
C LEU A 74 14.19 -14.11 -16.00
N LYS A 75 14.10 -14.03 -17.32
CA LYS A 75 13.31 -12.97 -17.99
C LYS A 75 11.91 -13.03 -17.40
N PRO A 76 11.47 -12.06 -16.60
CA PRO A 76 10.23 -12.20 -15.82
C PRO A 76 9.01 -11.87 -16.68
N ASN A 77 8.79 -12.62 -17.76
CA ASN A 77 7.62 -12.41 -18.63
C ASN A 77 6.32 -12.48 -17.84
N LEU A 78 6.27 -13.33 -16.81
CA LEU A 78 5.10 -13.50 -15.95
C LEU A 78 4.84 -12.26 -15.09
N LEU A 79 5.88 -11.57 -14.62
CA LEU A 79 5.75 -10.30 -13.88
C LEU A 79 5.12 -9.20 -14.75
N TRP A 80 5.48 -9.12 -16.01
CA TRP A 80 4.88 -8.17 -16.94
C TRP A 80 3.38 -8.44 -17.14
N ILE A 81 2.99 -9.71 -17.25
CA ILE A 81 1.59 -10.12 -17.34
C ILE A 81 0.84 -9.73 -16.07
N ASN A 82 1.40 -10.00 -14.89
CA ASN A 82 0.81 -9.62 -13.61
C ASN A 82 0.65 -8.10 -13.48
N THR A 83 1.66 -7.32 -13.89
CA THR A 83 1.58 -5.86 -13.91
C THR A 83 0.45 -5.37 -14.83
N LEU A 84 0.28 -6.01 -15.97
CA LEU A 84 -0.79 -5.67 -16.92
C LEU A 84 -2.16 -5.97 -16.33
N ILE A 85 -2.32 -7.07 -15.59
CA ILE A 85 -3.56 -7.39 -14.85
C ILE A 85 -3.87 -6.29 -13.83
N LEU A 86 -2.88 -5.80 -13.07
CA LEU A 86 -3.08 -4.69 -12.12
C LEU A 86 -3.53 -3.40 -12.79
N LEU A 87 -3.01 -3.09 -13.98
CA LEU A 87 -3.46 -1.92 -14.76
C LEU A 87 -4.93 -2.06 -15.15
N PHE A 88 -5.37 -3.25 -15.55
CA PHE A 88 -6.79 -3.52 -15.83
C PHE A 88 -7.65 -3.37 -14.57
N VAL A 89 -7.21 -3.88 -13.43
CA VAL A 89 -7.91 -3.72 -12.14
C VAL A 89 -8.07 -2.23 -11.82
N ALA A 90 -7.01 -1.44 -11.93
CA ALA A 90 -7.05 0.01 -11.68
C ALA A 90 -8.01 0.74 -12.64
N TYR A 91 -8.02 0.36 -13.91
CA TYR A 91 -8.96 0.90 -14.90
C TYR A 91 -10.42 0.62 -14.53
N PHE A 92 -10.75 -0.64 -14.15
CA PHE A 92 -12.11 -1.00 -13.75
C PHE A 92 -12.53 -0.32 -12.44
N PHE A 93 -11.62 -0.09 -11.48
CA PHE A 93 -11.91 0.69 -10.28
C PHE A 93 -12.32 2.13 -10.63
N ASN A 94 -11.58 2.80 -11.50
CA ASN A 94 -11.94 4.14 -11.97
C ASN A 94 -13.31 4.16 -12.66
N LYS A 95 -13.62 3.11 -13.43
CA LYS A 95 -14.93 2.98 -14.11
C LYS A 95 -16.07 2.81 -13.10
N ILE A 96 -15.88 2.03 -12.04
CA ILE A 96 -16.88 1.88 -10.96
C ILE A 96 -17.18 3.23 -10.31
N THR A 97 -16.17 4.05 -10.01
CA THR A 97 -16.36 5.39 -9.42
C THR A 97 -17.26 6.25 -10.31
N SER A 98 -17.03 6.23 -11.63
CA SER A 98 -17.88 6.95 -12.60
C SER A 98 -19.30 6.37 -12.71
N ASP A 99 -19.46 5.05 -12.61
CA ASP A 99 -20.77 4.39 -12.66
C ASP A 99 -21.58 4.61 -11.36
N LEU A 100 -20.91 4.79 -10.22
CA LEU A 100 -21.54 5.18 -8.95
C LEU A 100 -22.18 6.56 -9.05
N GLU A 101 -21.50 7.53 -9.63
CA GLU A 101 -22.05 8.88 -9.84
C GLU A 101 -23.30 8.85 -10.74
N LYS A 102 -23.41 7.87 -11.62
CA LYS A 102 -24.52 7.69 -12.58
C LYS A 102 -25.63 6.76 -12.07
N ASN A 103 -25.57 6.27 -10.81
CA ASN A 103 -26.53 5.36 -10.19
C ASN A 103 -26.81 4.05 -11.00
N LYS A 104 -25.81 3.52 -11.70
CA LYS A 104 -25.93 2.31 -12.50
C LYS A 104 -25.61 1.03 -11.71
N SER A 105 -26.45 0.66 -10.76
CA SER A 105 -26.20 -0.44 -9.81
C SER A 105 -25.84 -1.79 -10.43
N GLU A 106 -26.47 -2.18 -11.52
CA GLU A 106 -26.21 -3.45 -12.25
C GLU A 106 -24.78 -3.51 -12.80
N LYS A 107 -24.31 -2.40 -13.41
CA LYS A 107 -22.94 -2.33 -13.96
C LYS A 107 -21.87 -2.33 -12.87
N ILE A 108 -22.17 -1.75 -11.71
CA ILE A 108 -21.29 -1.73 -10.57
C ILE A 108 -21.04 -3.15 -10.07
N LYS A 109 -22.10 -3.97 -9.89
CA LYS A 109 -21.97 -5.35 -9.46
C LYS A 109 -21.13 -6.18 -10.44
N SER A 110 -21.39 -6.05 -11.73
CA SER A 110 -20.65 -6.77 -12.78
C SER A 110 -19.17 -6.38 -12.79
N ASN A 111 -18.86 -5.08 -12.71
CA ASN A 111 -17.49 -4.61 -12.71
C ASN A 111 -16.76 -5.02 -11.39
N LEU A 112 -17.46 -5.06 -10.26
CA LEU A 112 -16.90 -5.50 -8.98
C LEU A 112 -16.52 -6.99 -9.01
N LEU A 113 -17.39 -7.84 -9.56
CA LEU A 113 -17.11 -9.27 -9.77
C LEU A 113 -15.90 -9.47 -10.67
N LEU A 114 -15.81 -8.69 -11.75
CA LEU A 114 -14.69 -8.76 -12.68
C LEU A 114 -13.38 -8.33 -12.02
N ILE A 115 -13.39 -7.28 -11.20
CA ILE A 115 -12.22 -6.87 -10.39
C ILE A 115 -11.82 -7.99 -9.44
N GLY A 116 -12.78 -8.59 -8.73
CA GLY A 116 -12.52 -9.72 -7.84
C GLY A 116 -11.84 -10.87 -8.58
N PHE A 117 -12.36 -11.25 -9.74
CA PHE A 117 -11.77 -12.30 -10.58
C PHE A 117 -10.34 -11.95 -11.03
N LEU A 118 -10.10 -10.73 -11.51
CA LEU A 118 -8.78 -10.27 -11.93
C LEU A 118 -7.79 -10.25 -10.74
N SER A 119 -8.25 -9.88 -9.56
CA SER A 119 -7.41 -9.90 -8.35
C SER A 119 -6.99 -11.32 -7.97
N TYR A 120 -7.91 -12.31 -8.05
CA TYR A 120 -7.55 -13.72 -7.86
C TYR A 120 -6.57 -14.22 -8.91
N LEU A 121 -6.76 -13.83 -10.18
CA LEU A 121 -5.87 -14.19 -11.26
C LEU A 121 -4.47 -13.60 -11.07
N PHE A 122 -4.37 -12.37 -10.57
CA PHE A 122 -3.11 -11.76 -10.17
C PHE A 122 -2.42 -12.55 -9.05
N LEU A 123 -3.13 -12.88 -7.97
CA LEU A 123 -2.57 -13.67 -6.86
C LEU A 123 -2.08 -15.04 -7.32
N PHE A 124 -2.86 -15.71 -8.16
CA PHE A 124 -2.47 -16.98 -8.74
C PHE A 124 -1.22 -16.86 -9.60
N GLY A 125 -1.15 -15.85 -10.46
CA GLY A 125 0.03 -15.53 -11.26
C GLY A 125 1.26 -15.24 -10.40
N GLN A 126 1.10 -14.59 -9.25
CA GLN A 126 2.18 -14.32 -8.30
C GLN A 126 2.72 -15.61 -7.65
N ILE A 127 1.82 -16.51 -7.26
CA ILE A 127 2.19 -17.82 -6.70
C ILE A 127 2.93 -18.66 -7.75
N LEU A 128 2.43 -18.73 -8.99
CA LEU A 128 3.10 -19.44 -10.08
C LEU A 128 4.50 -18.89 -10.35
N PHE A 129 4.66 -17.57 -10.30
CA PHE A 129 5.95 -16.93 -10.46
C PHE A 129 6.93 -17.36 -9.36
N TRP A 130 6.49 -17.42 -8.10
CA TRP A 130 7.33 -17.91 -7.00
C TRP A 130 7.72 -19.37 -7.16
N PHE A 131 6.81 -20.25 -7.60
CA PHE A 131 7.12 -21.63 -7.91
C PHE A 131 8.20 -21.74 -9.01
N GLN A 132 8.05 -20.96 -10.06
CA GLN A 132 9.02 -20.93 -11.18
C GLN A 132 10.40 -20.46 -10.72
N LEU A 133 10.45 -19.52 -9.78
CA LEU A 133 11.67 -19.02 -9.20
C LEU A 133 12.35 -20.09 -8.31
N MET A 134 11.57 -20.83 -7.53
CA MET A 134 12.06 -21.94 -6.71
C MET A 134 12.59 -23.12 -7.55
N GLU A 135 11.90 -23.50 -8.62
CA GLU A 135 12.37 -24.54 -9.57
C GLU A 135 13.71 -24.18 -10.22
N SER A 136 13.97 -22.89 -10.40
CA SER A 136 15.25 -22.40 -10.93
C SER A 136 16.39 -22.42 -9.88
N GLY A 137 16.15 -22.94 -8.67
CA GLY A 137 17.14 -23.01 -7.58
C GLY A 137 17.29 -21.71 -6.78
N ASN A 138 16.46 -20.71 -7.04
CA ASN A 138 16.52 -19.38 -6.41
C ASN A 138 15.59 -19.34 -5.18
N TYR A 139 16.00 -19.99 -4.10
CA TYR A 139 15.25 -19.98 -2.85
C TYR A 139 15.47 -18.70 -2.05
N VAL A 140 14.51 -18.36 -1.19
CA VAL A 140 14.62 -17.24 -0.24
C VAL A 140 15.90 -17.31 0.59
N SER A 141 16.34 -18.52 0.95
CA SER A 141 17.52 -18.75 1.77
C SER A 141 18.86 -18.74 1.00
N THR A 142 18.83 -18.70 -0.32
CA THR A 142 20.04 -18.84 -1.14
C THR A 142 20.92 -17.58 -1.08
N ASN A 143 20.31 -16.41 -1.11
CA ASN A 143 21.03 -15.14 -1.09
C ASN A 143 20.11 -14.01 -0.60
N ASN A 144 20.69 -13.00 0.06
CA ASN A 144 19.97 -11.80 0.51
C ASN A 144 19.24 -11.07 -0.63
N TYR A 145 19.76 -11.15 -1.86
CA TYR A 145 19.13 -10.60 -3.05
C TYR A 145 17.78 -11.26 -3.33
N PHE A 146 17.71 -12.60 -3.33
CA PHE A 146 16.44 -13.31 -3.55
C PHE A 146 15.49 -13.11 -2.39
N SER A 147 15.96 -13.10 -1.14
CA SER A 147 15.15 -12.75 0.03
C SER A 147 14.46 -11.41 -0.15
N SER A 148 15.22 -10.36 -0.49
CA SER A 148 14.69 -9.01 -0.70
C SER A 148 13.73 -8.96 -1.89
N PHE A 149 14.02 -9.71 -2.96
CA PHE A 149 13.16 -9.80 -4.15
C PHE A 149 11.82 -10.47 -3.85
N TYR A 150 11.80 -11.57 -3.07
CA TYR A 150 10.56 -12.22 -2.64
C TYR A 150 9.70 -11.27 -1.79
N ILE A 151 10.32 -10.54 -0.84
CA ILE A 151 9.61 -9.55 -0.02
C ILE A 151 9.06 -8.42 -0.89
N PHE A 152 9.86 -7.93 -1.84
CA PHE A 152 9.45 -6.86 -2.76
C PHE A 152 8.24 -7.25 -3.63
N THR A 153 8.17 -8.51 -4.06
CA THR A 153 7.06 -8.99 -4.89
C THR A 153 5.85 -9.47 -4.07
N ALA A 154 6.00 -9.64 -2.74
CA ALA A 154 4.93 -10.02 -1.83
C ALA A 154 4.20 -8.81 -1.22
N LEU A 155 4.85 -7.65 -1.15
CA LEU A 155 4.32 -6.41 -0.57
C LEU A 155 3.34 -5.72 -1.50
#